data_21ec2efd644de8859dfe716e4c325dbc
#
_entry.id   21ec2efd644de8859dfe716e4c325dbc
#
_cell.length_a   1.000
_cell.length_b   1.000
_cell.length_c   1.000
_cell.angle_alpha   90.00
_cell.angle_beta   90.00
_cell.angle_gamma   90.00
#
_symmetry.space_group_name_H-M   'P 1'
#
loop_
_entity.id
_entity.type
_entity.pdbx_description
1 polymer ?
#
loop_
_entity_poly.entity_id
_entity_poly.type
_entity_poly.pdbx_seq_one_letter_code
_entity_poly.pdbx_strand_id
1 'polypeptide(L)'
;MVFVDGIRRSIRTRKNKLKVDLVQPSAPEAEESLDTSVPTNDETEFLDELEEPVEDIPILKGHALIIFNLCSKDSETFSYATLSKSLSFYSFLFENKGFFTLRDNSGELLFSIINAKKPGNFLEKKSSSDIALVLDPRKTTKVVESFDLMFSVAKSLSENFCCSLLDESRNLLTKQMLDHMRDESQEFQRQRLANVS
;
A
#
# COMPACT_ATOMS: atom_id res chain seq x y z
N MET A 1 -22.85 20.40 -53.78
CA MET A 1 -24.16 20.59 -53.12
C MET A 1 -24.68 19.22 -52.69
N VAL A 2 -24.31 18.75 -51.49
CA VAL A 2 -24.83 17.48 -50.93
C VAL A 2 -25.05 17.74 -49.45
N PHE A 3 -26.32 17.61 -49.08
CA PHE A 3 -26.83 17.75 -47.70
C PHE A 3 -26.40 16.54 -46.87
N VAL A 4 -25.92 16.78 -45.66
CA VAL A 4 -25.72 15.73 -44.62
C VAL A 4 -26.70 16.01 -43.48
N ASP A 5 -27.72 15.15 -43.38
CA ASP A 5 -28.72 15.18 -42.32
C ASP A 5 -28.15 14.68 -41.00
N GLY A 6 -28.33 15.51 -39.97
CA GLY A 6 -27.96 15.20 -38.61
C GLY A 6 -28.95 14.29 -37.90
N ILE A 7 -28.49 13.16 -37.41
CA ILE A 7 -29.27 12.26 -36.55
C ILE A 7 -29.08 12.69 -35.10
N ARG A 8 -30.08 13.40 -34.56
CA ARG A 8 -30.22 13.65 -33.12
C ARG A 8 -30.79 12.39 -32.44
N ARG A 9 -29.97 11.69 -31.65
CA ARG A 9 -30.48 10.64 -30.73
C ARG A 9 -30.84 11.26 -29.40
N SER A 10 -32.16 11.26 -29.12
CA SER A 10 -32.77 11.65 -27.85
C SER A 10 -32.51 10.58 -26.78
N ILE A 11 -31.80 10.96 -25.70
CA ILE A 11 -31.62 10.11 -24.53
C ILE A 11 -32.83 10.27 -23.60
N ARG A 12 -33.64 9.23 -23.51
CA ARG A 12 -34.79 9.12 -22.61
C ARG A 12 -34.31 8.73 -21.21
N THR A 13 -34.28 9.66 -20.29
CA THR A 13 -34.05 9.41 -18.85
C THR A 13 -35.28 8.72 -18.24
N ARG A 14 -35.13 7.47 -17.82
CA ARG A 14 -36.14 6.78 -17.00
C ARG A 14 -35.89 7.11 -15.53
N LYS A 15 -36.80 7.87 -14.92
CA LYS A 15 -36.90 8.05 -13.47
C LYS A 15 -37.58 6.82 -12.87
N ASN A 16 -36.84 5.98 -12.16
CA ASN A 16 -37.42 4.95 -11.29
C ASN A 16 -37.74 5.58 -9.93
N LYS A 17 -39.00 5.72 -9.61
CA LYS A 17 -39.51 6.00 -8.26
C LYS A 17 -39.50 4.68 -7.48
N LEU A 18 -38.66 4.56 -6.47
CA LEU A 18 -38.75 3.56 -5.41
C LEU A 18 -39.84 4.01 -4.42
N LYS A 19 -40.88 3.20 -4.29
CA LYS A 19 -41.84 3.28 -3.19
C LYS A 19 -41.22 2.58 -1.98
N VAL A 20 -41.10 3.30 -0.89
CA VAL A 20 -40.72 2.76 0.44
C VAL A 20 -42.05 2.51 1.16
N ASP A 21 -42.38 1.24 1.42
CA ASP A 21 -43.45 0.88 2.33
C ASP A 21 -42.86 0.79 3.75
N LEU A 22 -43.36 1.69 4.61
CA LEU A 22 -43.13 1.69 6.04
C LEU A 22 -44.06 0.63 6.67
N VAL A 23 -43.47 -0.41 7.25
CA VAL A 23 -44.18 -1.30 8.19
C VAL A 23 -43.67 -0.99 9.59
N GLN A 24 -44.53 -0.50 10.46
CA GLN A 24 -44.31 -0.27 11.87
C GLN A 24 -44.45 -1.56 12.70
N PRO A 25 -43.80 -1.64 13.88
CA PRO A 25 -43.71 -2.84 14.69
C PRO A 25 -44.87 -2.96 15.68
N SER A 26 -45.30 -4.19 15.93
CA SER A 26 -46.07 -4.54 17.10
C SER A 26 -45.26 -5.45 18.01
N ALA A 27 -45.03 -4.99 19.25
CA ALA A 27 -44.66 -5.84 20.36
C ALA A 27 -45.90 -6.61 20.86
N PRO A 28 -45.73 -7.75 21.53
CA PRO A 28 -45.80 -7.69 22.99
C PRO A 28 -44.85 -8.64 23.76
N GLU A 29 -44.76 -8.30 25.01
CA GLU A 29 -44.11 -8.85 26.19
C GLU A 29 -44.32 -10.35 26.42
N ALA A 30 -43.32 -10.99 27.03
CA ALA A 30 -43.40 -11.71 28.34
C ALA A 30 -42.10 -12.49 28.57
N GLU A 31 -41.45 -12.15 29.62
CA GLU A 31 -40.81 -12.86 30.74
C GLU A 31 -40.56 -14.38 30.61
N GLU A 32 -39.37 -14.85 30.90
CA GLU A 32 -38.89 -15.54 32.11
C GLU A 32 -37.51 -16.18 31.93
N SER A 33 -36.66 -15.80 32.87
CA SER A 33 -35.73 -16.55 33.72
C SER A 33 -34.64 -17.46 33.14
N LEU A 34 -33.42 -17.11 33.59
CA LEU A 34 -32.35 -17.93 34.14
C LEU A 34 -31.92 -19.22 33.43
N ASP A 35 -30.72 -19.25 32.91
CA ASP A 35 -29.66 -20.01 33.56
C ASP A 35 -28.26 -19.67 33.00
N THR A 36 -27.37 -19.78 33.94
CA THR A 36 -25.93 -19.59 33.94
C THR A 36 -25.24 -20.63 33.04
N SER A 37 -24.39 -20.18 32.11
CA SER A 37 -23.09 -20.82 31.86
C SER A 37 -22.27 -20.01 30.89
N VAL A 38 -21.21 -19.42 31.42
CA VAL A 38 -20.05 -18.87 30.67
C VAL A 38 -19.31 -20.05 30.06
N PRO A 39 -18.91 -19.97 28.81
CA PRO A 39 -17.58 -20.45 28.45
C PRO A 39 -16.72 -19.25 28.03
N THR A 40 -15.80 -18.94 28.91
CA THR A 40 -14.49 -18.39 28.58
C THR A 40 -13.88 -19.20 27.45
N ASN A 41 -13.60 -18.58 26.32
CA ASN A 41 -12.61 -19.03 25.37
C ASN A 41 -12.15 -17.79 24.60
N ASP A 42 -10.93 -17.34 24.94
CA ASP A 42 -9.75 -17.62 24.14
C ASP A 42 -9.87 -17.17 22.67
N GLU A 43 -9.86 -15.85 22.46
CA GLU A 43 -9.47 -15.23 21.19
C GLU A 43 -8.41 -14.15 21.42
N THR A 44 -7.35 -14.48 22.14
CA THR A 44 -6.15 -13.63 22.29
C THR A 44 -4.87 -14.44 22.08
N GLU A 45 -4.83 -15.25 21.04
CA GLU A 45 -3.63 -16.07 20.73
C GLU A 45 -3.19 -16.04 19.28
N PHE A 46 -3.26 -14.88 18.59
CA PHE A 46 -2.73 -14.75 17.23
C PHE A 46 -1.92 -13.47 16.95
N LEU A 47 -1.44 -12.77 17.97
CA LEU A 47 -0.58 -11.59 17.77
C LEU A 47 0.85 -11.74 18.30
N ASP A 48 1.24 -12.94 18.77
CA ASP A 48 2.51 -13.11 19.52
C ASP A 48 3.62 -13.86 18.74
N GLU A 49 3.53 -13.99 17.41
CA GLU A 49 4.53 -14.74 16.64
C GLU A 49 5.18 -13.96 15.52
N LEU A 50 5.45 -12.67 15.70
CA LEU A 50 6.27 -11.86 14.80
C LEU A 50 7.35 -11.02 15.52
N GLU A 51 7.65 -11.30 16.76
CA GLU A 51 8.82 -10.75 17.42
C GLU A 51 10.00 -11.72 17.30
N GLU A 52 10.68 -11.71 16.12
CA GLU A 52 12.08 -12.10 16.13
C GLU A 52 12.82 -11.10 17.04
N PRO A 53 13.71 -11.56 17.93
CA PRO A 53 14.44 -10.68 18.82
C PRO A 53 15.29 -9.72 17.98
N VAL A 54 14.83 -8.48 17.88
CA VAL A 54 15.62 -7.38 17.33
C VAL A 54 16.70 -7.13 18.37
N GLU A 55 17.94 -7.53 18.09
CA GLU A 55 19.09 -7.12 18.88
C GLU A 55 19.00 -5.62 19.16
N ASP A 56 19.25 -5.21 20.41
CA ASP A 56 19.18 -3.84 20.90
C ASP A 56 20.09 -2.90 20.09
N ILE A 57 19.63 -2.51 18.91
CA ILE A 57 20.18 -1.38 18.17
C ILE A 57 19.68 -0.14 18.92
N PRO A 58 20.58 0.79 19.34
CA PRO A 58 20.16 2.00 20.03
C PRO A 58 19.03 2.64 19.25
N ILE A 59 17.87 2.77 19.91
CA ILE A 59 16.66 3.34 19.31
C ILE A 59 16.99 4.78 18.94
N LEU A 60 17.39 5.00 17.70
CA LEU A 60 17.44 6.32 17.10
C LEU A 60 15.99 6.80 17.01
N LYS A 61 15.61 7.65 17.98
CA LYS A 61 14.27 8.20 18.12
C LYS A 61 13.87 8.85 16.79
N GLY A 62 12.81 8.34 16.17
CA GLY A 62 12.01 9.14 15.25
C GLY A 62 12.15 8.87 13.75
N HIS A 63 12.81 7.80 13.31
CA HIS A 63 12.90 7.56 11.87
C HIS A 63 11.74 6.66 11.41
N ALA A 64 10.77 7.33 10.77
CA ALA A 64 9.64 6.70 10.11
C ALA A 64 10.09 5.89 8.87
N LEU A 65 9.25 4.99 8.41
CA LEU A 65 9.40 4.36 7.11
C LEU A 65 9.38 5.42 6.01
N ILE A 66 10.17 5.24 4.97
CA ILE A 66 10.09 6.08 3.78
C ILE A 66 9.14 5.41 2.80
N ILE A 67 8.08 6.11 2.41
CA ILE A 67 6.99 5.55 1.60
C ILE A 67 6.71 6.42 0.39
N PHE A 68 6.68 5.78 -0.79
CA PHE A 68 6.12 6.36 -2.01
C PHE A 68 4.87 5.59 -2.38
N ASN A 69 3.75 6.29 -2.55
CA ASN A 69 2.49 5.71 -2.99
C ASN A 69 2.29 5.98 -4.49
N LEU A 70 1.85 4.96 -5.24
CA LEU A 70 1.40 5.12 -6.62
C LEU A 70 -0.09 4.80 -6.68
N CYS A 71 -0.85 5.79 -7.16
CA CYS A 71 -2.30 5.69 -7.25
C CYS A 71 -2.77 5.85 -8.69
N SER A 72 -3.45 4.84 -9.21
CA SER A 72 -4.10 4.85 -10.52
C SER A 72 -5.58 5.14 -10.40
N LYS A 73 -6.17 5.71 -11.45
CA LYS A 73 -7.63 5.87 -11.55
C LYS A 73 -8.34 4.55 -11.86
N ASP A 74 -7.62 3.61 -12.49
CA ASP A 74 -8.13 2.29 -12.82
C ASP A 74 -7.87 1.30 -11.68
N SER A 75 -8.92 0.60 -11.27
CA SER A 75 -8.89 -0.34 -10.14
C SER A 75 -8.04 -1.60 -10.39
N GLU A 76 -7.75 -1.92 -11.65
CA GLU A 76 -7.05 -3.15 -12.04
C GLU A 76 -5.62 -2.92 -12.53
N THR A 77 -5.08 -1.72 -12.37
CA THR A 77 -3.78 -1.32 -12.89
C THR A 77 -2.64 -2.21 -12.38
N PHE A 78 -2.58 -2.42 -11.06
CA PHE A 78 -1.51 -3.15 -10.41
C PHE A 78 -1.94 -4.58 -10.07
N SER A 79 -1.45 -5.54 -10.83
CA SER A 79 -1.57 -6.97 -10.55
C SER A 79 -0.17 -7.59 -10.45
N TYR A 80 -0.09 -8.82 -9.91
CA TYR A 80 1.16 -9.57 -9.94
C TYR A 80 1.77 -9.61 -11.34
N ALA A 81 0.96 -9.91 -12.37
CA ALA A 81 1.43 -10.06 -13.74
C ALA A 81 1.96 -8.75 -14.34
N THR A 82 1.24 -7.64 -14.14
CA THR A 82 1.64 -6.32 -14.66
C THR A 82 2.90 -5.80 -13.96
N LEU A 83 2.98 -5.98 -12.64
CA LEU A 83 4.15 -5.58 -11.86
C LEU A 83 5.36 -6.45 -12.19
N SER A 84 5.23 -7.78 -12.23
CA SER A 84 6.34 -8.68 -12.59
C SER A 84 6.93 -8.34 -13.96
N LYS A 85 6.09 -8.00 -14.93
CA LYS A 85 6.55 -7.56 -16.26
C LYS A 85 7.31 -6.24 -16.20
N SER A 86 6.80 -5.24 -15.49
CA SER A 86 7.43 -3.92 -15.38
C SER A 86 8.71 -3.95 -14.54
N LEU A 87 8.79 -4.86 -13.57
CA LEU A 87 9.93 -5.03 -12.68
C LEU A 87 10.98 -6.02 -13.22
N SER A 88 10.78 -6.60 -14.41
CA SER A 88 11.67 -7.64 -14.98
C SER A 88 13.12 -7.17 -15.20
N PHE A 89 13.35 -5.87 -15.34
CA PHE A 89 14.70 -5.29 -15.45
C PHE A 89 15.43 -5.16 -14.10
N TYR A 90 14.72 -5.38 -13.00
CA TYR A 90 15.25 -5.32 -11.64
C TYR A 90 15.18 -6.74 -11.03
N SER A 91 16.08 -7.06 -10.14
CA SER A 91 16.12 -8.37 -9.47
C SER A 91 15.11 -8.48 -8.31
N PHE A 92 13.85 -8.10 -8.55
CA PHE A 92 12.80 -8.26 -7.54
C PHE A 92 12.45 -9.73 -7.32
N LEU A 93 12.31 -10.08 -6.05
CA LEU A 93 11.77 -11.37 -5.63
C LEU A 93 10.32 -11.20 -5.21
N PHE A 94 9.47 -12.15 -5.57
CA PHE A 94 8.10 -12.21 -5.07
C PHE A 94 8.05 -13.14 -3.87
N GLU A 95 7.77 -12.57 -2.71
CA GLU A 95 7.75 -13.29 -1.44
C GLU A 95 6.46 -14.12 -1.29
N ASN A 96 6.52 -15.20 -0.52
CA ASN A 96 5.37 -16.05 -0.23
C ASN A 96 4.20 -15.28 0.44
N LYS A 97 4.51 -14.16 1.10
CA LYS A 97 3.52 -13.25 1.70
C LYS A 97 2.79 -12.38 0.67
N GLY A 98 3.17 -12.46 -0.61
CA GLY A 98 2.46 -11.81 -1.73
C GLY A 98 2.88 -10.36 -1.98
N PHE A 99 4.12 -10.00 -1.77
CA PHE A 99 4.69 -8.70 -2.12
C PHE A 99 6.06 -8.86 -2.77
N PHE A 100 6.54 -7.81 -3.42
CA PHE A 100 7.85 -7.81 -4.07
C PHE A 100 8.90 -7.19 -3.14
N THR A 101 10.08 -7.80 -3.10
CA THR A 101 11.25 -7.29 -2.37
C THR A 101 12.42 -7.13 -3.32
N LEU A 102 13.18 -6.07 -3.13
CA LEU A 102 14.47 -5.89 -3.78
C LEU A 102 15.57 -6.03 -2.73
N ARG A 103 16.51 -6.93 -3.02
CA ARG A 103 17.69 -7.16 -2.18
C ARG A 103 18.95 -6.85 -2.97
N ASP A 104 20.00 -6.49 -2.26
CA ASP A 104 21.32 -6.34 -2.86
C ASP A 104 22.01 -7.71 -3.04
N ASN A 105 23.23 -7.69 -3.58
CA ASN A 105 24.03 -8.89 -3.80
C ASN A 105 24.45 -9.60 -2.49
N SER A 106 24.41 -8.90 -1.37
CA SER A 106 24.68 -9.46 -0.03
C SER A 106 23.45 -10.07 0.62
N GLY A 107 22.25 -9.93 0.00
CA GLY A 107 20.97 -10.37 0.53
C GLY A 107 20.27 -9.33 1.41
N GLU A 108 20.87 -8.14 1.61
CA GLU A 108 20.28 -7.06 2.39
C GLU A 108 19.03 -6.49 1.72
N LEU A 109 17.95 -6.31 2.48
CA LEU A 109 16.71 -5.73 1.95
C LEU A 109 16.88 -4.25 1.68
N LEU A 110 16.71 -3.84 0.43
CA LEU A 110 16.73 -2.44 0.04
C LEU A 110 15.37 -1.78 0.25
N PHE A 111 14.32 -2.32 -0.38
CA PHE A 111 12.94 -1.88 -0.17
C PHE A 111 11.94 -2.92 -0.69
N SER A 112 10.66 -2.71 -0.42
CA SER A 112 9.58 -3.59 -0.81
C SER A 112 8.48 -2.85 -1.57
N ILE A 113 7.73 -3.56 -2.42
CA ILE A 113 6.52 -3.07 -3.09
C ILE A 113 5.35 -3.90 -2.59
N ILE A 114 4.39 -3.24 -1.96
CA ILE A 114 3.22 -3.86 -1.36
C ILE A 114 1.93 -3.32 -1.99
N ASN A 115 0.85 -4.06 -1.87
CA ASN A 115 -0.48 -3.53 -2.17
C ASN A 115 -0.89 -2.57 -1.05
N ALA A 116 -1.19 -1.31 -1.39
CA ALA A 116 -1.61 -0.32 -0.38
C ALA A 116 -3.06 -0.53 0.11
N LYS A 117 -3.82 -1.43 -0.54
CA LYS A 117 -5.15 -1.85 -0.09
C LYS A 117 -5.08 -3.17 0.68
N LYS A 118 -5.94 -3.30 1.69
CA LYS A 118 -6.06 -4.56 2.46
C LYS A 118 -6.39 -5.74 1.52
N PRO A 119 -5.76 -6.88 1.72
CA PRO A 119 -4.90 -7.33 2.83
C PRO A 119 -3.41 -6.97 2.71
N GLY A 120 -2.99 -6.11 1.81
CA GLY A 120 -1.59 -5.66 1.67
C GLY A 120 -0.73 -6.51 0.73
N ASN A 121 -1.31 -7.47 0.02
CA ASN A 121 -0.60 -8.40 -0.84
C ASN A 121 -1.22 -8.52 -2.24
N PHE A 122 -0.53 -9.21 -3.14
CA PHE A 122 -0.95 -9.51 -4.51
C PHE A 122 -1.26 -11.00 -4.71
N LEU A 123 -1.57 -11.73 -3.63
CA LEU A 123 -2.02 -13.11 -3.71
C LEU A 123 -3.42 -13.20 -4.35
N GLU A 124 -3.80 -14.42 -4.78
CA GLU A 124 -5.15 -14.71 -5.31
C GLU A 124 -5.54 -13.96 -6.58
N LYS A 125 -4.56 -13.55 -7.42
CA LYS A 125 -4.79 -12.83 -8.68
C LYS A 125 -5.54 -11.49 -8.49
N LYS A 126 -5.54 -10.93 -7.28
CA LYS A 126 -6.15 -9.63 -7.00
C LYS A 126 -5.32 -8.53 -7.63
N SER A 127 -6.00 -7.59 -8.25
CA SER A 127 -5.44 -6.34 -8.74
C SER A 127 -5.75 -5.19 -7.79
N SER A 128 -5.00 -4.11 -7.90
CA SER A 128 -5.18 -2.90 -7.11
C SER A 128 -5.02 -1.66 -7.98
N SER A 129 -5.62 -0.56 -7.55
CA SER A 129 -5.31 0.77 -8.09
C SER A 129 -4.22 1.48 -7.29
N ASP A 130 -3.69 0.84 -6.24
CA ASP A 130 -2.89 1.54 -5.24
C ASP A 130 -1.79 0.62 -4.71
N ILE A 131 -0.55 1.06 -4.84
CA ILE A 131 0.63 0.34 -4.33
C ILE A 131 1.51 1.29 -3.54
N ALA A 132 2.29 0.74 -2.62
CA ALA A 132 3.29 1.47 -1.86
C ALA A 132 4.67 0.83 -2.02
N LEU A 133 5.67 1.66 -2.28
CA LEU A 133 7.07 1.31 -2.16
C LEU A 133 7.51 1.73 -0.76
N VAL A 134 8.08 0.80 0.00
CA VAL A 134 8.41 0.98 1.42
C VAL A 134 9.87 0.66 1.67
N LEU A 135 10.60 1.64 2.17
CA LEU A 135 11.98 1.52 2.64
C LEU A 135 12.01 1.67 4.17
N ASP A 136 12.50 0.66 4.85
CA ASP A 136 12.82 0.76 6.28
C ASP A 136 14.31 1.08 6.42
N PRO A 137 14.67 2.30 6.82
CA PRO A 137 16.08 2.70 6.91
C PRO A 137 16.86 1.95 7.99
N ARG A 138 16.16 1.23 8.89
CA ARG A 138 16.81 0.40 9.93
C ARG A 138 17.28 -0.94 9.37
N LYS A 139 16.67 -1.41 8.28
CA LYS A 139 16.91 -2.73 7.67
C LYS A 139 17.96 -2.71 6.56
N THR A 140 18.46 -1.54 6.18
CA THR A 140 19.50 -1.40 5.18
C THR A 140 20.63 -0.49 5.67
N THR A 141 21.86 -0.85 5.35
CA THR A 141 23.05 -0.01 5.59
C THR A 141 23.22 1.04 4.52
N LYS A 142 22.64 0.83 3.34
CA LYS A 142 22.72 1.67 2.13
C LYS A 142 21.46 2.50 1.95
N VAL A 143 21.10 3.30 2.96
CA VAL A 143 19.81 4.02 3.01
C VAL A 143 19.67 4.99 1.83
N VAL A 144 20.70 5.78 1.52
CA VAL A 144 20.66 6.77 0.45
C VAL A 144 20.56 6.12 -0.93
N GLU A 145 21.38 5.08 -1.18
CA GLU A 145 21.32 4.35 -2.45
C GLU A 145 19.98 3.64 -2.63
N SER A 146 19.46 3.05 -1.55
CA SER A 146 18.13 2.42 -1.54
C SER A 146 17.01 3.42 -1.82
N PHE A 147 17.10 4.62 -1.26
CA PHE A 147 16.17 5.72 -1.51
C PHE A 147 16.20 6.17 -2.97
N ASP A 148 17.39 6.46 -3.51
CA ASP A 148 17.56 6.91 -4.89
C ASP A 148 17.06 5.84 -5.89
N LEU A 149 17.34 4.55 -5.62
CA LEU A 149 16.86 3.44 -6.43
C LEU A 149 15.33 3.28 -6.31
N MET A 150 14.78 3.35 -5.11
CA MET A 150 13.33 3.27 -4.87
C MET A 150 12.59 4.39 -5.59
N PHE A 151 13.10 5.62 -5.55
CA PHE A 151 12.53 6.73 -6.29
C PHE A 151 12.59 6.53 -7.81
N SER A 152 13.71 6.03 -8.34
CA SER A 152 13.86 5.73 -9.77
C SER A 152 12.84 4.69 -10.23
N VAL A 153 12.64 3.61 -9.44
CA VAL A 153 11.62 2.58 -9.71
C VAL A 153 10.21 3.16 -9.63
N ALA A 154 9.91 3.94 -8.58
CA ALA A 154 8.60 4.57 -8.41
C ALA A 154 8.26 5.50 -9.57
N LYS A 155 9.22 6.30 -10.03
CA LYS A 155 9.07 7.19 -11.19
C LYS A 155 8.81 6.39 -12.46
N SER A 156 9.59 5.35 -12.74
CA SER A 156 9.41 4.47 -13.91
C SER A 156 8.03 3.80 -13.91
N LEU A 157 7.59 3.29 -12.75
CA LEU A 157 6.24 2.71 -12.61
C LEU A 157 5.15 3.76 -12.81
N SER A 158 5.32 4.98 -12.27
CA SER A 158 4.37 6.08 -12.45
C SER A 158 4.19 6.45 -13.92
N GLU A 159 5.29 6.51 -14.69
CA GLU A 159 5.28 6.78 -16.13
C GLU A 159 4.64 5.61 -16.91
N ASN A 160 5.03 4.37 -16.63
CA ASN A 160 4.54 3.18 -17.32
C ASN A 160 3.04 2.93 -17.14
N PHE A 161 2.51 3.22 -15.96
CA PHE A 161 1.11 3.02 -15.61
C PHE A 161 0.27 4.30 -15.66
N CYS A 162 0.86 5.45 -16.06
CA CYS A 162 0.19 6.75 -16.09
C CYS A 162 -0.52 7.08 -14.79
N CYS A 163 0.13 6.81 -13.66
CA CYS A 163 -0.43 7.00 -12.32
C CYS A 163 0.29 8.12 -11.55
N SER A 164 -0.37 8.59 -10.48
CA SER A 164 0.17 9.64 -9.63
C SER A 164 1.18 9.07 -8.64
N LEU A 165 2.33 9.75 -8.48
CA LEU A 165 3.32 9.47 -7.45
C LEU A 165 3.10 10.41 -6.27
N LEU A 166 2.88 9.82 -5.10
CA LEU A 166 2.44 10.50 -3.88
C LEU A 166 3.40 10.18 -2.73
N ASP A 167 3.45 11.08 -1.74
CA ASP A 167 4.14 10.86 -0.47
C ASP A 167 3.37 9.92 0.48
N GLU A 168 3.87 9.73 1.70
CA GLU A 168 3.22 8.96 2.76
C GLU A 168 1.83 9.50 3.11
N SER A 169 1.68 10.82 3.13
CA SER A 169 0.41 11.52 3.40
C SER A 169 -0.52 11.61 2.19
N ARG A 170 -0.16 10.95 1.07
CA ARG A 170 -0.90 10.94 -0.20
C ARG A 170 -0.99 12.31 -0.89
N ASN A 171 -0.06 13.22 -0.65
CA ASN A 171 0.11 14.42 -1.44
C ASN A 171 0.98 14.14 -2.67
N LEU A 172 0.80 14.92 -3.74
CA LEU A 172 1.67 14.82 -4.91
C LEU A 172 3.12 15.10 -4.50
N LEU A 173 4.01 14.19 -4.85
CA LEU A 173 5.43 14.31 -4.53
C LEU A 173 6.05 15.47 -5.31
N THR A 174 6.53 16.47 -4.60
CA THR A 174 7.24 17.62 -5.18
C THR A 174 8.75 17.41 -5.12
N LYS A 175 9.48 18.16 -5.96
CA LYS A 175 10.95 18.12 -5.91
C LYS A 175 11.48 18.52 -4.53
N GLN A 176 10.91 19.54 -3.92
CA GLN A 176 11.33 20.01 -2.59
C GLN A 176 11.14 18.93 -1.51
N MET A 177 9.99 18.22 -1.53
CA MET A 177 9.75 17.09 -0.60
C MET A 177 10.75 15.97 -0.83
N LEU A 178 11.03 15.65 -2.09
CA LEU A 178 12.00 14.61 -2.43
C LEU A 178 13.40 14.95 -1.94
N ASP A 179 13.85 16.19 -2.18
CA ASP A 179 15.16 16.68 -1.72
C ASP A 179 15.25 16.59 -0.17
N HIS A 180 14.17 17.00 0.55
CA HIS A 180 14.10 16.89 2.01
C HIS A 180 14.18 15.43 2.51
N MET A 181 13.37 14.53 1.93
CA MET A 181 13.40 13.10 2.29
C MET A 181 14.77 12.47 2.03
N ARG A 182 15.45 12.92 0.97
CA ARG A 182 16.81 12.46 0.65
C ARG A 182 17.83 12.95 1.69
N ASP A 183 17.75 14.22 2.10
CA ASP A 183 18.60 14.80 3.13
C ASP A 183 18.40 14.09 4.48
N GLU A 184 17.16 13.78 4.87
CA GLU A 184 16.86 12.99 6.06
C GLU A 184 17.47 11.57 5.97
N SER A 185 17.40 10.96 4.80
CA SER A 185 18.02 9.64 4.56
C SER A 185 19.54 9.68 4.72
N GLN A 186 20.20 10.75 4.25
CA GLN A 186 21.64 10.97 4.42
C GLN A 186 21.99 11.17 5.89
N GLU A 187 21.23 11.98 6.61
CA GLU A 187 21.46 12.24 8.03
C GLU A 187 21.29 10.96 8.86
N PHE A 188 20.26 10.16 8.56
CA PHE A 188 20.07 8.86 9.20
C PHE A 188 21.28 7.94 8.98
N GLN A 189 21.74 7.81 7.73
CA GLN A 189 22.89 6.96 7.40
C GLN A 189 24.16 7.45 8.10
N ARG A 190 24.38 8.76 8.16
CA ARG A 190 25.51 9.38 8.86
C ARG A 190 25.50 9.09 10.36
N GLN A 191 24.34 9.25 11.01
CA GLN A 191 24.18 8.97 12.45
C GLN A 191 24.41 7.51 12.77
N ARG A 192 23.92 6.60 11.93
CA ARG A 192 24.13 5.17 12.11
C ARG A 192 25.61 4.79 12.03
N LEU A 193 26.33 5.33 11.06
CA LEU A 193 27.77 5.09 10.92
C LEU A 193 28.57 5.63 12.12
N ALA A 194 28.17 6.78 12.66
CA ALA A 194 28.81 7.37 13.83
C ALA A 194 28.59 6.54 15.11
N ASN A 195 27.47 5.83 15.23
CA ASN A 195 27.16 5.00 16.40
C ASN A 195 27.81 3.61 16.38
N VAL A 196 28.35 3.18 15.24
CA VAL A 196 29.00 1.87 15.05
C VAL A 196 30.53 1.98 15.20
N SER A 197 31.09 3.21 15.21
CA SER A 197 32.52 3.49 15.38
C SER A 197 32.90 3.65 16.84
#